data_9762a17ac5dd44ae2f603440aca23436
#
_entry.id   9762a17ac5dd44ae2f603440aca23436
#
_cell.length_a   1.000
_cell.length_b   1.000
_cell.length_c   1.000
_cell.angle_alpha   90.00
_cell.angle_beta   90.00
_cell.angle_gamma   90.00
#
_symmetry.space_group_name_H-M   'P 1'
#
loop_
_entity.id
_entity.type
_entity.pdbx_description
1 polymer ?
#
loop_
_entity_poly.entity_id
_entity_poly.type
_entity_poly.pdbx_seq_one_letter_code
_entity_poly.pdbx_strand_id
1 'polypeptide(L)' 'MRMSLFSGLVQLLKRLGFEERVKGSHHIFTREGIQEILNLQPNGNKCKPYQVKQVRNVRINYQLAGRI' A
#
# COMPACT_ATOMS: atom_id res chain seq x y z
N MET A 1 -4.13 -9.41 -11.12
CA MET A 1 -2.96 -8.60 -10.77
C MET A 1 -2.20 -9.25 -9.64
N ARG A 2 -0.91 -9.31 -9.76
CA ARG A 2 -0.07 -9.88 -8.70
C ARG A 2 0.33 -8.79 -7.72
N MET A 3 0.00 -8.99 -6.46
CA MET A 3 0.39 -8.08 -5.38
C MET A 3 1.84 -8.27 -4.94
N SER A 4 2.54 -9.24 -5.53
CA SER A 4 3.93 -9.51 -5.18
C SER A 4 4.90 -8.45 -5.71
N LEU A 5 4.51 -7.69 -6.74
CA LEU A 5 5.34 -6.61 -7.26
C LEU A 5 5.04 -5.33 -6.49
N PHE A 6 6.11 -4.66 -6.05
CA PHE A 6 5.97 -3.43 -5.28
C PHE A 6 5.27 -2.33 -6.08
N SER A 7 5.61 -2.21 -7.37
CA SER A 7 4.96 -1.22 -8.24
C SER A 7 3.46 -1.43 -8.35
N GLY A 8 3.01 -2.70 -8.39
CA GLY A 8 1.59 -3.01 -8.40
C GLY A 8 0.89 -2.60 -7.12
N LEU A 9 1.54 -2.79 -5.98
CA LEU A 9 1.00 -2.39 -4.69
C LEU A 9 0.90 -0.88 -4.59
N VAL A 10 1.91 -0.16 -5.06
CA VAL A 10 1.91 1.30 -5.09
C VAL A 10 0.75 1.81 -5.94
N GLN A 11 0.56 1.24 -7.13
CA GLN A 11 -0.55 1.64 -8.01
C GLN A 11 -1.91 1.39 -7.36
N LEU A 12 -2.07 0.27 -6.69
CA LEU A 12 -3.31 -0.04 -5.98
C LEU A 12 -3.59 1.02 -4.92
N LEU A 13 -2.59 1.36 -4.11
CA LEU A 13 -2.78 2.35 -3.06
C LEU A 13 -3.14 3.72 -3.62
N LYS A 14 -2.53 4.13 -4.72
CA LYS A 14 -2.88 5.38 -5.37
C LYS A 14 -4.32 5.36 -5.91
N ARG A 15 -4.75 4.24 -6.46
CA ARG A 15 -6.15 4.09 -6.90
C ARG A 15 -7.13 4.17 -5.75
N LEU A 16 -6.72 3.70 -4.57
CA LEU A 16 -7.53 3.79 -3.36
C LEU A 16 -7.49 5.17 -2.71
N GLY A 17 -6.81 6.13 -3.34
CA GLY A 17 -6.79 7.51 -2.86
C GLY A 17 -5.68 7.84 -1.89
N PHE A 18 -4.70 6.97 -1.72
CA PHE A 18 -3.58 7.24 -0.83
C PHE A 18 -2.57 8.19 -1.49
N GLU A 19 -2.01 9.07 -0.69
CA GLU A 19 -0.89 9.89 -1.08
C GLU A 19 0.41 9.19 -0.70
N GLU A 20 1.42 9.33 -1.56
CA GLU A 20 2.71 8.71 -1.34
C GLU A 20 3.76 9.76 -1.04
N ARG A 21 4.54 9.53 0.01
CA ARG A 21 5.77 10.25 0.27
C ARG A 21 6.92 9.26 0.30
N VAL A 22 7.99 9.58 -0.41
CA VAL A 22 9.18 8.73 -0.44
C VAL A 22 10.26 9.39 0.38
N LYS A 23 10.80 8.64 1.33
CA LYS A 23 11.89 9.10 2.18
C LYS A 23 12.93 7.99 2.26
N GLY A 24 14.05 8.17 1.55
CA GLY A 24 15.01 7.10 1.37
C GLY A 24 14.38 5.93 0.65
N SER A 25 14.44 4.74 1.22
CA SER A 25 13.81 3.54 0.66
C SER A 25 12.40 3.32 1.21
N HIS A 26 11.89 4.23 2.05
CA HIS A 26 10.58 4.10 2.65
C HIS A 26 9.54 4.84 1.82
N HIS A 27 8.47 4.15 1.48
CA HIS A 27 7.31 4.72 0.80
C HIS A 27 6.18 4.81 1.81
N ILE A 28 5.81 6.04 2.16
CA ILE A 28 4.83 6.30 3.21
C ILE A 28 3.53 6.70 2.55
N PHE A 29 2.48 5.94 2.83
CA PHE A 29 1.15 6.17 2.24
C PHE A 29 0.18 6.61 3.33
N THR A 30 -0.53 7.68 3.05
CA THR A 30 -1.55 8.23 3.94
C THR A 30 -2.81 8.55 3.16
N ARG A 31 -3.94 8.46 3.83
CA ARG A 31 -5.22 8.85 3.25
C ARG A 31 -6.08 9.51 4.32
N GLU A 32 -6.75 10.60 3.96
CA GLU A 32 -7.68 11.25 4.85
C GLU A 32 -8.80 10.30 5.24
N GLY A 33 -9.13 10.27 6.52
CA GLY A 33 -10.14 9.35 7.05
C GLY A 33 -9.61 7.98 7.46
N ILE A 34 -8.35 7.70 7.18
CA ILE A 34 -7.69 6.46 7.58
C ILE A 34 -6.57 6.79 8.55
N GLN A 35 -6.65 6.23 9.76
CA GLN A 35 -5.66 6.52 10.80
C GLN A 35 -4.34 5.82 10.55
N GLU A 36 -4.37 4.65 9.93
CA GLU A 36 -3.16 3.89 9.69
C GLU A 36 -2.27 4.57 8.66
N ILE A 37 -1.00 4.63 8.98
CA ILE A 37 0.03 5.10 8.06
C ILE A 37 0.77 3.87 7.55
N LEU A 38 0.74 3.66 6.24
CA LEU A 38 1.40 2.52 5.63
C LEU A 38 2.83 2.91 5.27
N ASN A 39 3.79 2.32 5.96
CA ASN A 39 5.20 2.53 5.68
C ASN A 39 5.75 1.29 5.01
N LEU A 40 5.95 1.36 3.70
CA LEU A 40 6.32 0.23 2.88
C LEU A 40 7.72 0.38 2.35
N GLN A 41 8.45 -0.73 2.32
CA GLN A 41 9.82 -0.76 1.80
C GLN A 41 9.94 -1.94 0.84
N PRO A 42 10.36 -1.71 -0.41
CA PRO A 42 10.49 -2.81 -1.35
C PRO A 42 11.66 -3.71 -0.99
N ASN A 43 11.53 -4.98 -1.33
CA ASN A 43 12.61 -5.95 -1.29
C ASN A 43 12.98 -6.26 -2.74
N GLY A 44 13.96 -5.51 -3.28
CA GLY A 44 14.16 -5.49 -4.72
C GLY A 44 12.95 -4.87 -5.40
N ASN A 45 12.31 -5.61 -6.29
CA ASN A 45 11.06 -5.18 -6.95
C ASN A 45 9.82 -5.83 -6.35
N LYS A 46 9.96 -6.54 -5.23
CA LYS A 46 8.88 -7.32 -4.63
C LYS A 46 8.39 -6.70 -3.34
N CYS A 47 7.16 -7.06 -2.97
CA CYS A 47 6.61 -6.72 -1.67
C CYS A 47 7.02 -7.76 -0.63
N LYS A 48 7.21 -7.32 0.60
CA LYS A 48 7.33 -8.23 1.72
C LYS A 48 5.93 -8.75 2.07
N PRO A 49 5.78 -10.04 2.41
CA PRO A 49 4.44 -10.59 2.67
C PRO A 49 3.63 -9.84 3.73
N TYR A 50 4.28 -9.38 4.80
CA TYR A 50 3.56 -8.66 5.85
C TYR A 50 3.00 -7.32 5.34
N GLN A 51 3.64 -6.70 4.35
CA GLN A 51 3.17 -5.45 3.78
C GLN A 51 1.89 -5.65 2.97
N VAL A 52 1.85 -6.71 2.18
CA VAL A 52 0.65 -7.06 1.42
C VAL A 52 -0.52 -7.32 2.38
N LYS A 53 -0.25 -8.05 3.45
CA LYS A 53 -1.26 -8.35 4.47
C LYS A 53 -1.75 -7.08 5.15
N GLN A 54 -0.85 -6.16 5.46
CA GLN A 54 -1.20 -4.89 6.08
C GLN A 54 -2.11 -4.05 5.19
N VAL A 55 -1.78 -3.94 3.92
CA VAL A 55 -2.60 -3.20 2.95
C VAL A 55 -3.97 -3.85 2.80
N ARG A 56 -4.01 -5.17 2.72
CA ARG A 56 -5.28 -5.90 2.62
C ARG A 56 -6.16 -5.66 3.85
N ASN A 57 -5.58 -5.69 5.04
CA ASN A 57 -6.34 -5.45 6.27
C ASN A 57 -6.92 -4.04 6.32
N VAL A 58 -6.14 -3.04 5.93
CA VAL A 58 -6.63 -1.66 5.86
C VAL A 58 -7.78 -1.55 4.85
N ARG A 59 -7.63 -2.16 3.68
CA ARG A 59 -8.67 -2.15 2.65
C ARG A 59 -9.97 -2.76 3.15
N ILE A 60 -9.88 -3.88 3.85
CA ILE A 60 -11.04 -4.57 4.39
C ILE A 60 -11.66 -3.77 5.53
N ASN A 61 -10.86 -3.29 6.46
CA ASN A 61 -11.35 -2.60 7.65
C ASN A 61 -12.07 -1.31 7.30
N TYR A 62 -11.63 -0.61 6.27
CA TYR A 62 -12.24 0.64 5.84
C TYR A 62 -13.13 0.47 4.61
N GLN A 63 -13.36 -0.75 4.18
CA GLN A 63 -14.23 -1.07 3.03
C GLN A 63 -13.85 -0.27 1.78
N LEU A 64 -12.56 -0.20 1.49
CA LEU A 64 -12.09 0.54 0.35
C LEU A 64 -12.40 -0.20 -0.95
N ALA A 65 -13.04 0.49 -1.89
CA ALA A 65 -13.53 -0.09 -3.13
C ALA A 65 -12.42 -0.17 -4.16
N GLY A 66 -11.42 -0.99 -3.90
CA GLY A 66 -10.36 -1.24 -4.86
C GLY A 66 -10.51 -2.63 -5.45
N ARG A 67 -10.55 -2.73 -6.76
CA ARG A 67 -10.46 -4.03 -7.43
C ARG A 67 -9.02 -4.25 -7.87
N ILE A 68 -8.55 -5.40 -7.54
CA ILE A 68 -7.24 -5.85 -7.97
C ILE A 68 -7.39 -6.70 -9.22
#